data_64ca996be93d99ee33a09ad388d591b1
#
_entry.id   64ca996be93d99ee33a09ad388d591b1
#
_cell.length_a   1.000
_cell.length_b   1.000
_cell.length_c   1.000
_cell.angle_alpha   90.00
_cell.angle_beta   90.00
_cell.angle_gamma   90.00
#
_symmetry.space_group_name_H-M   'P 1'
#
loop_
_entity.id
_entity.type
_entity.pdbx_description
1 polymer ?
#
loop_
_entity_poly.entity_id
_entity_poly.type
_entity_poly.pdbx_seq_one_letter_code
_entity_poly.pdbx_strand_id
1 'polypeptide(L)'
;MPHAVFRRHRHTPAELRAEFTRRGWSRVVAFQTRNPLHRAHVELVRRAAEIADASILLHPVVGRTQPGDVDAFSRLRCYEAVLPHFERPCLLSVLPLAMRMAGPREAIWHALIRKNHGATHFIVGRDHAGPAPRPDGRAFYGPLEAQQRALALAGEIGLEILPFEEMVYRPDVDRYEPRSAVPVGSPVAALSGTEQRRLLRDGLPLPPYFTYPEVERELRRAHPPRAQQGLVVFMTGLSGAGKSTIAQVLAKRLEEIGPRRVT
;
A
#
# COMPACT_ATOMS: atom_id res chain seq x y z
N MET A 1 1.32 -9.78 16.84
CA MET A 1 0.67 -8.46 16.92
C MET A 1 -0.25 -8.44 18.12
N PRO A 2 -0.29 -7.38 18.93
CA PRO A 2 -1.19 -7.32 20.08
C PRO A 2 -2.64 -7.46 19.64
N HIS A 3 -3.45 -8.23 20.36
CA HIS A 3 -4.85 -8.48 20.03
C HIS A 3 -5.74 -7.21 20.06
N ALA A 4 -5.26 -6.14 20.68
CA ALA A 4 -5.95 -4.86 20.80
C ALA A 4 -5.86 -3.96 19.57
N VAL A 5 -4.92 -4.22 18.62
CA VAL A 5 -4.64 -3.33 17.49
C VAL A 5 -5.57 -3.64 16.32
N PHE A 6 -6.09 -2.59 15.67
CA PHE A 6 -6.97 -2.66 14.49
C PHE A 6 -8.31 -3.41 14.71
N ARG A 7 -8.86 -3.43 15.92
CA ARG A 7 -10.05 -4.21 16.27
C ARG A 7 -11.27 -3.97 15.36
N ARG A 8 -11.48 -2.72 14.93
CA ARG A 8 -12.63 -2.36 14.07
C ARG A 8 -12.55 -2.94 12.66
N HIS A 9 -11.35 -3.24 12.20
CA HIS A 9 -11.09 -3.69 10.82
C HIS A 9 -10.51 -5.10 10.78
N ARG A 10 -10.35 -5.78 11.91
CA ARG A 10 -9.76 -7.12 11.95
C ARG A 10 -10.85 -8.14 12.22
N HIS A 11 -11.11 -8.96 11.23
CA HIS A 11 -12.07 -10.05 11.30
C HIS A 11 -11.35 -11.39 11.21
N THR A 12 -11.85 -12.37 11.93
CA THR A 12 -11.50 -13.77 11.72
C THR A 12 -12.14 -14.30 10.44
N PRO A 13 -11.69 -15.46 9.91
CA PRO A 13 -12.34 -16.09 8.77
C PRO A 13 -13.84 -16.35 8.99
N ALA A 14 -14.24 -16.75 10.19
CA ALA A 14 -15.64 -17.00 10.51
C ALA A 14 -16.49 -15.72 10.50
N GLU A 15 -15.96 -14.64 11.09
CA GLU A 15 -16.63 -13.33 11.12
C GLU A 15 -16.80 -12.74 9.72
N LEU A 16 -15.78 -12.84 8.84
CA LEU A 16 -15.91 -12.35 7.46
C LEU A 16 -16.94 -13.15 6.66
N ARG A 17 -16.93 -14.48 6.76
CA ARG A 17 -17.96 -15.31 6.10
C ARG A 17 -19.36 -14.98 6.58
N ALA A 18 -19.55 -14.81 7.89
CA ALA A 18 -20.83 -14.39 8.45
C ALA A 18 -21.25 -12.99 7.95
N GLU A 19 -20.31 -12.06 7.86
CA GLU A 19 -20.57 -10.72 7.36
C GLU A 19 -20.95 -10.72 5.87
N PHE A 20 -20.30 -11.54 5.04
CA PHE A 20 -20.67 -11.69 3.63
C PHE A 20 -22.09 -12.26 3.49
N THR A 21 -22.43 -13.29 4.28
CA THR A 21 -23.79 -13.84 4.31
C THR A 21 -24.81 -12.79 4.74
N ARG A 22 -24.53 -12.03 5.79
CA ARG A 22 -25.42 -10.96 6.28
C ARG A 22 -25.65 -9.87 5.22
N ARG A 23 -24.64 -9.58 4.39
CA ARG A 23 -24.73 -8.61 3.28
C ARG A 23 -25.33 -9.19 2.00
N GLY A 24 -25.59 -10.48 1.93
CA GLY A 24 -26.04 -11.16 0.72
C GLY A 24 -24.95 -11.26 -0.36
N TRP A 25 -23.65 -11.24 0.03
CA TRP A 25 -22.54 -11.31 -0.90
C TRP A 25 -22.20 -12.76 -1.21
N SER A 26 -22.57 -13.22 -2.39
CA SER A 26 -22.26 -14.58 -2.89
C SER A 26 -20.93 -14.63 -3.64
N ARG A 27 -20.50 -13.50 -4.25
CA ARG A 27 -19.23 -13.36 -4.96
C ARG A 27 -18.41 -12.24 -4.33
N VAL A 28 -17.19 -12.54 -3.96
CA VAL A 28 -16.28 -11.61 -3.27
C VAL A 28 -14.91 -11.67 -3.91
N VAL A 29 -14.45 -10.55 -4.44
CA VAL A 29 -13.09 -10.38 -4.95
C VAL A 29 -12.20 -9.78 -3.86
N ALA A 30 -11.14 -10.48 -3.51
CA ALA A 30 -10.20 -10.03 -2.50
C ALA A 30 -8.99 -9.34 -3.15
N PHE A 31 -8.62 -8.19 -2.60
CA PHE A 31 -7.40 -7.48 -2.96
C PHE A 31 -6.45 -7.39 -1.76
N GLN A 32 -5.22 -7.85 -1.97
CA GLN A 32 -4.15 -7.81 -0.98
C GLN A 32 -3.16 -6.71 -1.35
N THR A 33 -2.77 -5.90 -0.36
CA THR A 33 -1.71 -4.92 -0.53
C THR A 33 -0.94 -4.70 0.78
N ARG A 34 0.25 -4.18 0.67
CA ARG A 34 1.08 -3.65 1.76
C ARG A 34 1.40 -2.15 1.57
N ASN A 35 0.91 -1.58 0.50
CA ASN A 35 1.14 -0.18 0.14
C ASN A 35 -0.15 0.64 0.30
N PRO A 36 -0.07 1.94 0.50
CA PRO A 36 -1.20 2.84 0.32
C PRO A 36 -1.86 2.62 -1.06
N LEU A 37 -3.16 2.81 -1.13
CA LEU A 37 -3.89 2.71 -2.39
C LEU A 37 -3.87 4.06 -3.11
N HIS A 38 -3.59 4.01 -4.39
CA HIS A 38 -3.63 5.13 -5.32
C HIS A 38 -4.66 4.85 -6.42
N ARG A 39 -4.94 5.82 -7.29
CA ARG A 39 -5.97 5.71 -8.34
C ARG A 39 -5.83 4.46 -9.20
N ALA A 40 -4.59 4.10 -9.59
CA ALA A 40 -4.32 2.87 -10.35
C ALA A 40 -4.82 1.61 -9.64
N HIS A 41 -4.66 1.54 -8.31
CA HIS A 41 -5.11 0.40 -7.53
C HIS A 41 -6.64 0.34 -7.43
N VAL A 42 -7.30 1.50 -7.26
CA VAL A 42 -8.77 1.57 -7.24
C VAL A 42 -9.34 1.12 -8.57
N GLU A 43 -8.79 1.60 -9.68
CA GLU A 43 -9.22 1.20 -11.02
C GLU A 43 -9.00 -0.30 -11.29
N LEU A 44 -7.85 -0.83 -10.87
CA LEU A 44 -7.56 -2.27 -10.95
C LEU A 44 -8.62 -3.09 -10.19
N VAL A 45 -8.90 -2.72 -8.94
CA VAL A 45 -9.89 -3.42 -8.10
C VAL A 45 -11.31 -3.26 -8.66
N ARG A 46 -11.66 -2.07 -9.18
CA ARG A 46 -12.94 -1.82 -9.84
C ARG A 46 -13.16 -2.78 -11.02
N ARG A 47 -12.17 -2.87 -11.92
CA ARG A 47 -12.22 -3.80 -13.07
C ARG A 47 -12.31 -5.27 -12.64
N ALA A 48 -11.55 -5.65 -11.62
CA ALA A 48 -11.62 -7.01 -11.09
C ALA A 48 -13.02 -7.32 -10.54
N ALA A 49 -13.63 -6.39 -9.83
CA ALA A 49 -14.96 -6.54 -9.28
C ALA A 49 -16.05 -6.59 -10.38
N GLU A 50 -15.85 -5.85 -11.49
CA GLU A 50 -16.73 -5.91 -12.65
C GLU A 50 -16.62 -7.26 -13.38
N ILE A 51 -15.39 -7.72 -13.69
CA ILE A 51 -15.15 -9.01 -14.34
C ILE A 51 -15.75 -10.16 -13.52
N ALA A 52 -15.56 -10.13 -12.20
CA ALA A 52 -16.06 -11.15 -11.31
C ALA A 52 -17.55 -10.99 -10.97
N ASP A 53 -18.19 -9.89 -11.32
CA ASP A 53 -19.48 -9.46 -10.80
C ASP A 53 -19.59 -9.67 -9.27
N ALA A 54 -18.64 -9.10 -8.54
CA ALA A 54 -18.39 -9.37 -7.14
C ALA A 54 -18.36 -8.10 -6.29
N SER A 55 -18.66 -8.26 -5.00
CA SER A 55 -18.34 -7.28 -3.97
C SER A 55 -16.85 -7.32 -3.63
N ILE A 56 -16.32 -6.26 -3.04
CA ILE A 56 -14.89 -6.07 -2.81
C ILE A 56 -14.53 -6.37 -1.35
N LEU A 57 -13.57 -7.26 -1.14
CA LEU A 57 -12.84 -7.38 0.11
C LEU A 57 -11.47 -6.71 -0.03
N LEU A 58 -11.33 -5.51 0.48
CA LEU A 58 -10.02 -4.88 0.65
C LEU A 58 -9.35 -5.49 1.88
N HIS A 59 -8.34 -6.35 1.66
CA HIS A 59 -7.74 -7.17 2.71
C HIS A 59 -6.22 -6.98 2.81
N PRO A 60 -5.78 -5.75 3.18
CA PRO A 60 -4.36 -5.42 3.28
C PRO A 60 -3.70 -6.09 4.48
N VAL A 61 -2.40 -6.34 4.38
CA VAL A 61 -1.59 -6.82 5.50
C VAL A 61 -1.14 -5.66 6.38
N VAL A 62 -1.23 -5.85 7.70
CA VAL A 62 -0.79 -4.87 8.71
C VAL A 62 0.31 -5.42 9.62
N GLY A 63 0.80 -6.63 9.36
CA GLY A 63 1.97 -7.17 10.00
C GLY A 63 3.28 -6.56 9.46
N ARG A 64 4.39 -7.21 9.76
CA ARG A 64 5.70 -6.77 9.28
C ARG A 64 5.78 -6.87 7.74
N THR A 65 6.27 -5.81 7.12
CA THR A 65 6.50 -5.70 5.68
C THR A 65 7.98 -5.34 5.40
N GLN A 66 8.28 -4.74 4.28
CA GLN A 66 9.65 -4.35 3.96
C GLN A 66 10.09 -3.07 4.69
N PRO A 67 11.39 -2.90 4.98
CA PRO A 67 11.94 -1.63 5.41
C PRO A 67 11.63 -0.52 4.38
N GLY A 68 11.23 0.65 4.87
CA GLY A 68 10.87 1.79 4.03
C GLY A 68 9.40 1.80 3.54
N ASP A 69 8.61 0.77 3.85
CA ASP A 69 7.16 0.84 3.65
C ASP A 69 6.52 1.84 4.64
N VAL A 70 5.42 2.45 4.23
CA VAL A 70 4.59 3.30 5.11
C VAL A 70 4.11 2.44 6.29
N ASP A 71 4.11 3.00 7.50
CA ASP A 71 3.67 2.29 8.70
C ASP A 71 2.21 1.82 8.61
N ALA A 72 1.85 0.78 9.37
CA ALA A 72 0.55 0.13 9.28
C ALA A 72 -0.63 1.05 9.65
N PHE A 73 -0.44 2.00 10.59
CA PHE A 73 -1.50 2.92 10.99
C PHE A 73 -1.76 3.97 9.92
N SER A 74 -0.71 4.52 9.32
CA SER A 74 -0.83 5.45 8.19
C SER A 74 -1.44 4.79 6.96
N ARG A 75 -1.03 3.54 6.67
CA ARG A 75 -1.66 2.75 5.61
C ARG A 75 -3.15 2.53 5.85
N LEU A 76 -3.55 2.19 7.10
CA LEU A 76 -4.97 2.02 7.42
C LEU A 76 -5.76 3.29 7.13
N ARG A 77 -5.28 4.47 7.55
CA ARG A 77 -5.95 5.74 7.24
C ARG A 77 -6.05 6.00 5.74
N CYS A 78 -5.00 5.65 4.97
CA CYS A 78 -5.06 5.72 3.51
C CYS A 78 -6.12 4.77 2.92
N TYR A 79 -6.29 3.56 3.50
CA TYR A 79 -7.35 2.63 3.05
C TYR A 79 -8.74 3.16 3.39
N GLU A 80 -8.94 3.70 4.60
CA GLU A 80 -10.22 4.33 4.99
C GLU A 80 -10.56 5.52 4.08
N ALA A 81 -9.56 6.36 3.77
CA ALA A 81 -9.71 7.52 2.89
C ALA A 81 -10.13 7.13 1.45
N VAL A 82 -9.72 5.98 0.98
CA VAL A 82 -10.00 5.55 -0.39
C VAL A 82 -11.33 4.79 -0.53
N LEU A 83 -11.95 4.32 0.55
CA LEU A 83 -13.18 3.53 0.50
C LEU A 83 -14.34 4.22 -0.27
N PRO A 84 -14.56 5.54 -0.15
CA PRO A 84 -15.65 6.22 -0.88
C PRO A 84 -15.48 6.21 -2.41
N HIS A 85 -14.30 5.90 -2.93
CA HIS A 85 -14.03 5.84 -4.36
C HIS A 85 -14.36 4.47 -5.00
N PHE A 86 -14.78 3.49 -4.21
CA PHE A 86 -15.28 2.23 -4.74
C PHE A 86 -16.79 2.34 -4.97
N GLU A 87 -17.22 2.19 -6.23
CA GLU A 87 -18.65 2.22 -6.61
C GLU A 87 -19.39 0.96 -6.19
N ARG A 88 -18.70 -0.19 -6.18
CA ARG A 88 -19.25 -1.46 -5.70
C ARG A 88 -19.10 -1.59 -4.19
N PRO A 89 -19.98 -2.36 -3.53
CA PRO A 89 -19.87 -2.61 -2.10
C PRO A 89 -18.48 -3.11 -1.72
N CYS A 90 -17.81 -2.39 -0.81
CA CYS A 90 -16.45 -2.66 -0.36
C CYS A 90 -16.40 -2.83 1.15
N LEU A 91 -15.71 -3.87 1.61
CA LEU A 91 -15.40 -4.09 3.02
C LEU A 91 -13.89 -4.06 3.24
N LEU A 92 -13.45 -3.19 4.12
CA LEU A 92 -12.06 -3.15 4.59
C LEU A 92 -11.90 -4.09 5.78
N SER A 93 -11.03 -5.09 5.63
CA SER A 93 -10.60 -5.95 6.73
C SER A 93 -9.10 -6.14 6.68
N VAL A 94 -8.39 -5.81 7.77
CA VAL A 94 -6.93 -5.92 7.80
C VAL A 94 -6.46 -7.29 8.28
N LEU A 95 -5.41 -7.80 7.67
CA LEU A 95 -4.83 -9.09 8.01
C LEU A 95 -3.53 -8.89 8.82
N PRO A 96 -3.46 -9.37 10.07
CA PRO A 96 -2.24 -9.30 10.89
C PRO A 96 -1.22 -10.37 10.44
N LEU A 97 -0.78 -10.28 9.20
CA LEU A 97 0.16 -11.17 8.54
C LEU A 97 1.48 -10.47 8.32
N ALA A 98 2.59 -11.13 8.64
CA ALA A 98 3.92 -10.70 8.24
C ALA A 98 4.25 -11.26 6.85
N MET A 99 4.55 -10.38 5.90
CA MET A 99 4.96 -10.80 4.56
C MET A 99 6.34 -11.44 4.58
N ARG A 100 6.51 -12.47 3.77
CA ARG A 100 7.75 -13.22 3.62
C ARG A 100 8.55 -12.80 2.38
N MET A 101 7.91 -12.10 1.46
CA MET A 101 8.47 -11.69 0.17
C MET A 101 8.99 -12.90 -0.63
N ALA A 102 8.16 -13.96 -0.68
CA ALA A 102 8.49 -15.25 -1.27
C ALA A 102 7.88 -15.46 -2.68
N GLY A 103 7.42 -14.37 -3.32
CA GLY A 103 6.93 -14.37 -4.69
C GLY A 103 5.83 -15.39 -4.96
N PRO A 104 6.03 -16.33 -5.90
CA PRO A 104 5.00 -17.31 -6.30
C PRO A 104 4.44 -18.15 -5.13
N ARG A 105 5.28 -18.54 -4.18
CA ARG A 105 4.82 -19.31 -3.00
C ARG A 105 3.94 -18.48 -2.09
N GLU A 106 4.27 -17.21 -1.92
CA GLU A 106 3.47 -16.30 -1.10
C GLU A 106 2.16 -15.92 -1.78
N ALA A 107 2.12 -15.82 -3.11
CA ALA A 107 0.88 -15.61 -3.86
C ALA A 107 -0.13 -16.74 -3.60
N ILE A 108 0.32 -17.99 -3.62
CA ILE A 108 -0.51 -19.16 -3.29
C ILE A 108 -0.98 -19.10 -1.84
N TRP A 109 -0.09 -18.81 -0.90
CA TRP A 109 -0.45 -18.65 0.51
C TRP A 109 -1.46 -17.55 0.75
N HIS A 110 -1.28 -16.41 0.07
CA HIS A 110 -2.25 -15.31 0.10
C HIS A 110 -3.62 -15.71 -0.46
N ALA A 111 -3.65 -16.51 -1.53
CA ALA A 111 -4.88 -17.04 -2.10
C ALA A 111 -5.61 -17.95 -1.11
N LEU A 112 -4.91 -18.91 -0.51
CA LEU A 112 -5.46 -19.82 0.49
C LEU A 112 -6.05 -19.07 1.70
N ILE A 113 -5.34 -18.04 2.19
CA ILE A 113 -5.85 -17.22 3.27
C ILE A 113 -7.17 -16.54 2.87
N ARG A 114 -7.25 -15.94 1.67
CA ARG A 114 -8.46 -15.23 1.23
C ARG A 114 -9.63 -16.19 1.00
N LYS A 115 -9.37 -17.38 0.45
CA LYS A 115 -10.37 -18.47 0.40
C LYS A 115 -10.92 -18.78 1.79
N ASN A 116 -10.04 -18.98 2.77
CA ASN A 116 -10.45 -19.27 4.14
C ASN A 116 -11.30 -18.15 4.76
N HIS A 117 -11.07 -16.90 4.36
CA HIS A 117 -11.88 -15.74 4.74
C HIS A 117 -13.15 -15.57 3.91
N GLY A 118 -13.48 -16.49 2.99
CA GLY A 118 -14.72 -16.48 2.23
C GLY A 118 -14.67 -15.76 0.89
N ALA A 119 -13.49 -15.34 0.42
CA ALA A 119 -13.36 -14.81 -0.93
C ALA A 119 -13.59 -15.92 -1.98
N THR A 120 -14.20 -15.55 -3.10
CA THR A 120 -14.43 -16.41 -4.27
C THR A 120 -13.41 -16.13 -5.38
N HIS A 121 -12.85 -14.91 -5.40
CA HIS A 121 -11.87 -14.45 -6.37
C HIS A 121 -10.72 -13.76 -5.65
N PHE A 122 -9.52 -13.86 -6.22
CA PHE A 122 -8.34 -13.19 -5.68
C PHE A 122 -7.51 -12.54 -6.78
N ILE A 123 -7.20 -11.27 -6.59
CA ILE A 123 -6.37 -10.49 -7.52
C ILE A 123 -4.90 -10.81 -7.27
N VAL A 124 -4.20 -11.26 -8.31
CA VAL A 124 -2.74 -11.44 -8.30
C VAL A 124 -2.13 -10.50 -9.32
N GLY A 125 -1.43 -9.49 -8.84
CA GLY A 125 -0.74 -8.52 -9.68
C GLY A 125 0.63 -9.01 -10.16
N ARG A 126 1.25 -8.22 -11.02
CA ARG A 126 2.66 -8.38 -11.42
C ARG A 126 3.56 -8.32 -10.18
N ASP A 127 4.63 -9.11 -10.15
CA ASP A 127 5.61 -9.17 -9.04
C ASP A 127 4.97 -9.38 -7.66
N HIS A 128 3.88 -10.14 -7.58
CA HIS A 128 3.14 -10.33 -6.33
C HIS A 128 4.03 -10.88 -5.22
N ALA A 129 4.20 -10.11 -4.15
CA ALA A 129 5.06 -10.43 -3.00
C ALA A 129 6.51 -10.76 -3.38
N GLY A 130 7.00 -10.20 -4.50
CA GLY A 130 8.39 -10.38 -4.93
C GLY A 130 9.38 -9.77 -3.95
N PRO A 131 10.54 -10.43 -3.67
CA PRO A 131 11.61 -9.86 -2.88
C PRO A 131 12.30 -8.71 -3.62
N ALA A 132 13.11 -7.94 -2.90
CA ALA A 132 14.03 -7.00 -3.53
C ALA A 132 14.97 -7.73 -4.50
N PRO A 133 15.45 -7.08 -5.57
CA PRO A 133 16.43 -7.67 -6.48
C PRO A 133 17.67 -8.18 -5.73
N ARG A 134 18.36 -9.14 -6.33
CA ARG A 134 19.66 -9.65 -5.85
C ARG A 134 20.70 -8.51 -5.87
N PRO A 135 21.82 -8.66 -5.18
CA PRO A 135 22.91 -7.67 -5.23
C PRO A 135 23.44 -7.38 -6.64
N ASP A 136 23.31 -8.33 -7.56
CA ASP A 136 23.68 -8.18 -8.98
C ASP A 136 22.59 -7.51 -9.83
N GLY A 137 21.49 -7.05 -9.22
CA GLY A 137 20.36 -6.39 -9.86
C GLY A 137 19.34 -7.34 -10.51
N ARG A 138 19.58 -8.65 -10.51
CA ARG A 138 18.64 -9.61 -11.10
C ARG A 138 17.46 -9.87 -10.18
N ALA A 139 16.27 -9.98 -10.76
CA ALA A 139 15.09 -10.44 -10.03
C ALA A 139 15.22 -11.90 -9.59
N PHE A 140 14.58 -12.27 -8.48
CA PHE A 140 14.51 -13.67 -8.03
C PHE A 140 13.52 -14.49 -8.84
N TYR A 141 12.46 -13.86 -9.33
CA TYR A 141 11.35 -14.46 -10.07
C TYR A 141 11.01 -13.62 -11.29
N GLY A 142 10.45 -14.27 -12.30
CA GLY A 142 9.87 -13.55 -13.43
C GLY A 142 8.65 -12.71 -13.01
N PRO A 143 8.39 -11.58 -13.67
CA PRO A 143 7.36 -10.62 -13.25
C PRO A 143 5.93 -11.21 -13.23
N LEU A 144 5.65 -12.25 -14.01
CA LEU A 144 4.35 -12.92 -14.07
C LEU A 144 4.36 -14.32 -13.41
N GLU A 145 5.48 -14.78 -12.88
CA GLU A 145 5.64 -16.12 -12.34
C GLU A 145 4.67 -16.41 -11.19
N ALA A 146 4.43 -15.40 -10.32
CA ALA A 146 3.46 -15.51 -9.24
C ALA A 146 2.02 -15.71 -9.75
N GLN A 147 1.64 -15.03 -10.82
CA GLN A 147 0.33 -15.17 -11.47
C GLN A 147 0.19 -16.56 -12.11
N GLN A 148 1.18 -16.95 -12.90
CA GLN A 148 1.18 -18.25 -13.60
C GLN A 148 1.06 -19.40 -12.60
N ARG A 149 1.80 -19.33 -11.50
CA ARG A 149 1.76 -20.36 -10.46
C ARG A 149 0.43 -20.38 -9.71
N ALA A 150 -0.13 -19.22 -9.39
CA ALA A 150 -1.44 -19.13 -8.74
C ALA A 150 -2.57 -19.63 -9.65
N LEU A 151 -2.54 -19.28 -10.95
CA LEU A 151 -3.49 -19.77 -11.94
C LEU A 151 -3.43 -21.30 -12.10
N ALA A 152 -2.23 -21.87 -12.17
CA ALA A 152 -2.05 -23.32 -12.29
C ALA A 152 -2.65 -24.11 -11.11
N LEU A 153 -2.73 -23.50 -9.93
CA LEU A 153 -3.25 -24.11 -8.71
C LEU A 153 -4.66 -23.65 -8.33
N ALA A 154 -5.29 -22.80 -9.15
CA ALA A 154 -6.60 -22.21 -8.83
C ALA A 154 -7.67 -23.27 -8.54
N GLY A 155 -7.72 -24.35 -9.34
CA GLY A 155 -8.65 -25.46 -9.15
C GLY A 155 -8.42 -26.22 -7.84
N GLU A 156 -7.17 -26.49 -7.48
CA GLU A 156 -6.82 -27.17 -6.22
C GLU A 156 -7.11 -26.26 -4.99
N ILE A 157 -6.84 -24.96 -5.11
CA ILE A 157 -7.15 -23.99 -4.09
C ILE A 157 -8.68 -23.85 -3.95
N GLY A 158 -9.43 -23.98 -5.05
CA GLY A 158 -10.88 -23.69 -5.11
C GLY A 158 -11.17 -22.20 -4.97
N LEU A 159 -10.39 -21.37 -5.65
CA LEU A 159 -10.50 -19.91 -5.67
C LEU A 159 -10.15 -19.43 -7.07
N GLU A 160 -10.99 -18.59 -7.66
CA GLU A 160 -10.70 -18.01 -8.96
C GLU A 160 -9.59 -16.95 -8.86
N ILE A 161 -8.54 -17.10 -9.67
CA ILE A 161 -7.43 -16.17 -9.71
C ILE A 161 -7.65 -15.17 -10.84
N LEU A 162 -7.64 -13.90 -10.51
CA LEU A 162 -7.72 -12.79 -11.46
C LEU A 162 -6.33 -12.20 -11.66
N PRO A 163 -5.64 -12.52 -12.77
CA PRO A 163 -4.35 -11.92 -13.08
C PRO A 163 -4.54 -10.49 -13.56
N PHE A 164 -3.78 -9.57 -12.98
CA PHE A 164 -3.78 -8.17 -13.44
C PHE A 164 -2.36 -7.73 -13.78
N GLU A 165 -2.26 -6.99 -14.86
CA GLU A 165 -1.05 -6.31 -15.28
C GLU A 165 -0.95 -4.89 -14.68
N GLU A 166 0.11 -4.19 -15.04
CA GLU A 166 0.32 -2.81 -14.65
C GLU A 166 -0.75 -1.90 -15.25
N MET A 167 -1.40 -1.11 -14.39
CA MET A 167 -2.31 -0.04 -14.81
C MET A 167 -1.52 1.24 -15.01
N VAL A 168 -1.63 1.85 -16.18
CA VAL A 168 -0.97 3.10 -16.53
C VAL A 168 -2.00 4.19 -16.82
N TYR A 169 -1.68 5.42 -16.40
CA TYR A 169 -2.54 6.57 -16.71
C TYR A 169 -2.24 7.11 -18.11
N ARG A 170 -3.29 7.37 -18.85
CA ARG A 170 -3.27 7.99 -20.18
C ARG A 170 -3.75 9.43 -20.10
N PRO A 171 -2.84 10.42 -20.19
CA PRO A 171 -3.21 11.83 -20.11
C PRO A 171 -4.12 12.33 -21.22
N ASP A 172 -4.00 11.72 -22.40
CA ASP A 172 -4.77 12.11 -23.59
C ASP A 172 -6.27 11.73 -23.53
N VAL A 173 -6.61 10.76 -22.68
CA VAL A 173 -8.00 10.30 -22.49
C VAL A 173 -8.44 10.33 -21.02
N ASP A 174 -7.62 10.88 -20.15
CA ASP A 174 -7.85 11.06 -18.70
C ASP A 174 -8.36 9.79 -17.99
N ARG A 175 -7.71 8.64 -18.26
CA ARG A 175 -8.09 7.37 -17.64
C ARG A 175 -6.93 6.41 -17.45
N TYR A 176 -7.14 5.43 -16.58
CA TYR A 176 -6.23 4.30 -16.41
C TYR A 176 -6.60 3.16 -17.36
N GLU A 177 -5.57 2.56 -17.97
CA GLU A 177 -5.70 1.39 -18.83
C GLU A 177 -4.65 0.34 -18.48
N PRO A 178 -4.94 -0.96 -18.71
CA PRO A 178 -3.90 -1.99 -18.68
C PRO A 178 -2.80 -1.65 -19.68
N ARG A 179 -1.55 -1.87 -19.32
CA ARG A 179 -0.40 -1.54 -20.16
C ARG A 179 -0.50 -2.13 -21.56
N SER A 180 -1.00 -3.36 -21.67
CA SER A 180 -1.19 -4.06 -22.96
C SER A 180 -2.27 -3.45 -23.86
N ALA A 181 -3.24 -2.74 -23.28
CA ALA A 181 -4.32 -2.09 -24.03
C ALA A 181 -3.94 -0.71 -24.56
N VAL A 182 -2.76 -0.19 -24.16
CA VAL A 182 -2.32 1.15 -24.61
C VAL A 182 -1.74 1.06 -26.02
N PRO A 183 -2.26 1.82 -27.00
CA PRO A 183 -1.71 1.85 -28.34
C PRO A 183 -0.24 2.31 -28.35
N VAL A 184 0.55 1.75 -29.27
CA VAL A 184 1.96 2.13 -29.43
C VAL A 184 2.06 3.60 -29.76
N GLY A 185 2.93 4.32 -29.05
CA GLY A 185 3.12 5.77 -29.22
C GLY A 185 2.19 6.66 -28.42
N SER A 186 1.19 6.08 -27.71
CA SER A 186 0.34 6.89 -26.82
C SER A 186 1.11 7.38 -25.59
N PRO A 187 0.85 8.63 -25.13
CA PRO A 187 1.45 9.13 -23.92
C PRO A 187 0.97 8.34 -22.70
N VAL A 188 1.90 8.00 -21.81
CA VAL A 188 1.59 7.39 -20.53
C VAL A 188 2.29 8.14 -19.41
N ALA A 189 1.62 8.30 -18.28
CA ALA A 189 2.21 8.86 -17.09
C ALA A 189 2.22 7.80 -15.98
N ALA A 190 3.34 7.73 -15.29
CA ALA A 190 3.53 6.88 -14.12
C ALA A 190 4.39 7.63 -13.11
N LEU A 191 4.16 7.38 -11.84
CA LEU A 191 4.97 7.93 -10.76
C LEU A 191 5.64 6.76 -10.03
N SER A 192 6.97 6.73 -10.03
CA SER A 192 7.72 5.73 -9.29
C SER A 192 7.63 5.97 -7.78
N GLY A 193 7.74 4.89 -6.98
CA GLY A 193 7.78 5.03 -5.52
C GLY A 193 8.96 5.90 -5.02
N THR A 194 10.07 5.96 -5.76
CA THR A 194 11.20 6.85 -5.45
C THR A 194 10.83 8.30 -5.66
N GLU A 195 10.19 8.62 -6.77
CA GLU A 195 9.74 9.96 -7.10
C GLU A 195 8.63 10.42 -6.15
N GLN A 196 7.67 9.55 -5.82
CA GLN A 196 6.65 9.83 -4.81
C GLN A 196 7.29 10.22 -3.47
N ARG A 197 8.26 9.44 -2.98
CA ARG A 197 8.97 9.76 -1.74
C ARG A 197 9.73 11.07 -1.82
N ARG A 198 10.33 11.39 -2.97
CA ARG A 198 10.99 12.67 -3.21
C ARG A 198 10.00 13.83 -3.09
N LEU A 199 8.89 13.79 -3.81
CA LEU A 199 7.86 14.83 -3.78
C LEU A 199 7.31 15.07 -2.36
N LEU A 200 7.00 13.99 -1.63
CA LEU A 200 6.54 14.10 -0.24
C LEU A 200 7.60 14.74 0.67
N ARG A 201 8.86 14.31 0.58
CA ARG A 201 9.97 14.85 1.37
C ARG A 201 10.23 16.33 1.10
N ASP A 202 10.13 16.74 -0.18
CA ASP A 202 10.39 18.09 -0.62
C ASP A 202 9.15 19.01 -0.46
N GLY A 203 8.01 18.47 0.04
CA GLY A 203 6.78 19.21 0.25
C GLY A 203 6.01 19.53 -1.03
N LEU A 204 6.41 18.95 -2.17
CA LEU A 204 5.79 19.17 -3.47
C LEU A 204 4.50 18.35 -3.62
N PRO A 205 3.47 18.85 -4.35
CA PRO A 205 2.22 18.12 -4.54
C PRO A 205 2.44 16.84 -5.36
N LEU A 206 1.68 15.79 -5.01
CA LEU A 206 1.60 14.60 -5.86
C LEU A 206 0.70 14.90 -7.06
N PRO A 207 0.99 14.33 -8.25
CA PRO A 207 0.15 14.54 -9.41
C PRO A 207 -1.30 14.09 -9.15
N PRO A 208 -2.32 14.87 -9.56
CA PRO A 208 -3.74 14.53 -9.32
C PRO A 208 -4.17 13.20 -9.94
N TYR A 209 -3.55 12.80 -11.05
CA TYR A 209 -3.82 11.49 -11.65
C TYR A 209 -3.30 10.33 -10.80
N PHE A 210 -2.27 10.55 -9.98
CA PHE A 210 -1.61 9.48 -9.23
C PHE A 210 -2.43 9.06 -8.00
N THR A 211 -2.90 10.03 -7.19
CA THR A 211 -3.58 9.74 -5.93
C THR A 211 -4.71 10.70 -5.63
N TYR A 212 -5.51 10.35 -4.64
CA TYR A 212 -6.59 11.19 -4.13
C TYR A 212 -6.05 12.18 -3.11
N PRO A 213 -6.62 13.42 -3.01
CA PRO A 213 -6.14 14.44 -2.07
C PRO A 213 -6.16 14.00 -0.61
N GLU A 214 -7.15 13.23 -0.20
CA GLU A 214 -7.28 12.68 1.16
C GLU A 214 -6.19 11.63 1.46
N VAL A 215 -5.82 10.81 0.50
CA VAL A 215 -4.69 9.86 0.63
C VAL A 215 -3.36 10.63 0.71
N GLU A 216 -3.17 11.63 -0.14
CA GLU A 216 -1.98 12.50 -0.08
C GLU A 216 -1.85 13.16 1.30
N ARG A 217 -2.95 13.65 1.87
CA ARG A 217 -2.98 14.26 3.20
C ARG A 217 -2.48 13.30 4.29
N GLU A 218 -2.93 12.05 4.27
CA GLU A 218 -2.47 11.04 5.22
C GLU A 218 -1.00 10.65 5.01
N LEU A 219 -0.54 10.59 3.76
CA LEU A 219 0.87 10.37 3.44
C LEU A 219 1.77 11.51 3.93
N ARG A 220 1.33 12.77 3.76
CA ARG A 220 2.06 13.94 4.28
C ARG A 220 2.10 13.98 5.79
N ARG A 221 1.03 13.55 6.46
CA ARG A 221 1.01 13.41 7.92
C ARG A 221 2.04 12.36 8.40
N ALA A 222 2.17 11.25 7.69
CA ALA A 222 3.13 10.19 8.00
C ALA A 222 4.57 10.58 7.65
N HIS A 223 4.74 11.35 6.58
CA HIS A 223 6.03 11.78 6.05
C HIS A 223 6.02 13.30 5.85
N PRO A 224 6.08 14.08 6.95
CA PRO A 224 6.11 15.54 6.85
C PRO A 224 7.35 15.99 6.06
N PRO A 225 7.26 17.08 5.31
CA PRO A 225 8.39 17.67 4.60
C PRO A 225 9.58 17.86 5.53
N ARG A 226 10.79 17.75 5.00
CA ARG A 226 12.02 17.84 5.80
C ARG A 226 12.09 19.12 6.64
N ALA A 227 11.57 20.21 6.11
CA ALA A 227 11.49 21.49 6.83
C ALA A 227 10.57 21.45 8.06
N GLN A 228 9.62 20.52 8.12
CA GLN A 228 8.65 20.35 9.22
C GLN A 228 9.02 19.22 10.17
N GLN A 229 10.08 18.44 9.87
CA GLN A 229 10.54 17.37 10.75
C GLN A 229 11.26 17.93 11.96
N GLY A 230 11.06 17.29 13.12
CA GLY A 230 11.85 17.59 14.33
C GLY A 230 13.32 17.24 14.11
N LEU A 231 14.20 17.98 14.78
CA LEU A 231 15.63 17.76 14.82
C LEU A 231 16.07 17.56 16.27
N VAL A 232 16.85 16.52 16.50
CA VAL A 232 17.51 16.32 17.80
C VAL A 232 19.01 16.57 17.61
N VAL A 233 19.56 17.53 18.35
CA VAL A 233 20.99 17.79 18.40
C VAL A 233 21.53 17.17 19.68
N PHE A 234 22.33 16.10 19.53
CA PHE A 234 22.98 15.42 20.65
C PHE A 234 24.42 15.90 20.79
N MET A 235 24.76 16.45 21.97
CA MET A 235 26.10 16.95 22.25
C MET A 235 26.83 15.99 23.20
N THR A 236 28.03 15.58 22.83
CA THR A 236 28.89 14.71 23.63
C THR A 236 30.26 15.38 23.88
N GLY A 237 30.96 14.97 24.90
CA GLY A 237 32.28 15.50 25.29
C GLY A 237 32.50 15.46 26.81
N LEU A 238 33.72 15.74 27.25
CA LEU A 238 34.13 15.73 28.68
C LEU A 238 33.36 16.79 29.49
N SER A 239 33.32 16.59 30.82
CA SER A 239 32.81 17.58 31.77
C SER A 239 33.58 18.90 31.61
N GLY A 240 32.90 20.04 31.63
CA GLY A 240 33.53 21.35 31.45
C GLY A 240 33.81 21.76 29.98
N ALA A 241 33.55 20.91 28.97
CA ALA A 241 33.82 21.19 27.55
C ALA A 241 32.86 22.20 26.90
N GLY A 242 32.05 22.95 27.64
CA GLY A 242 31.17 24.00 27.14
C GLY A 242 29.88 23.52 26.45
N LYS A 243 29.53 22.23 26.57
CA LYS A 243 28.33 21.66 25.89
C LYS A 243 27.05 22.44 26.18
N SER A 244 26.80 22.73 27.46
CA SER A 244 25.58 23.45 27.89
C SER A 244 25.55 24.88 27.35
N THR A 245 26.68 25.56 27.31
CA THR A 245 26.80 26.91 26.77
C THR A 245 26.52 26.93 25.28
N ILE A 246 27.09 25.99 24.53
CA ILE A 246 26.83 25.84 23.08
C ILE A 246 25.37 25.49 22.84
N ALA A 247 24.79 24.58 23.63
CA ALA A 247 23.37 24.19 23.53
C ALA A 247 22.43 25.38 23.71
N GLN A 248 22.70 26.23 24.72
CA GLN A 248 21.90 27.44 24.98
C GLN A 248 21.99 28.45 23.84
N VAL A 249 23.18 28.70 23.31
CA VAL A 249 23.37 29.59 22.15
C VAL A 249 22.68 29.05 20.93
N LEU A 250 22.83 27.75 20.65
CA LEU A 250 22.18 27.09 19.52
C LEU A 250 20.66 27.15 19.62
N ALA A 251 20.09 26.87 20.82
CA ALA A 251 18.66 26.97 21.07
C ALA A 251 18.11 28.35 20.72
N LYS A 252 18.74 29.41 21.26
CA LYS A 252 18.36 30.81 20.95
C LYS A 252 18.42 31.12 19.44
N ARG A 253 19.48 30.66 18.77
CA ARG A 253 19.61 30.87 17.34
C ARG A 253 18.55 30.13 16.53
N LEU A 254 18.17 28.91 16.91
CA LEU A 254 17.11 28.15 16.26
C LEU A 254 15.74 28.82 16.46
N GLU A 255 15.48 29.41 17.63
CA GLU A 255 14.26 30.18 17.89
C GLU A 255 14.23 31.48 17.06
N GLU A 256 15.38 32.19 16.90
CA GLU A 256 15.46 33.40 16.08
C GLU A 256 15.22 33.14 14.57
N ILE A 257 15.70 32.01 14.03
CA ILE A 257 15.72 31.73 12.59
C ILE A 257 14.37 31.16 12.09
N GLY A 258 13.57 30.56 12.93
CA GLY A 258 12.37 29.86 12.44
C GLY A 258 11.25 29.66 13.43
N PRO A 259 10.08 29.20 12.97
CA PRO A 259 8.91 28.98 13.82
C PRO A 259 8.99 27.70 14.65
N ARG A 260 10.15 27.06 14.73
CA ARG A 260 10.34 25.80 15.45
C ARG A 260 10.41 26.05 16.95
N ARG A 261 9.64 25.27 17.69
CA ARG A 261 9.77 25.24 19.15
C ARG A 261 11.02 24.44 19.53
N VAL A 262 11.88 25.02 20.36
CA VAL A 262 13.08 24.36 20.93
C VAL A 262 12.75 23.92 22.37
N THR A 263 13.05 22.67 22.71
CA THR A 263 12.83 22.11 24.06
C THR A 263 14.07 21.39 24.55
#